data_eb0ee7f70e8f2debe7ba557c320ce729
#
_entry.id   eb0ee7f70e8f2debe7ba557c320ce729
#
_cell.length_a   1.000
_cell.length_b   1.000
_cell.length_c   1.000
_cell.angle_alpha   90.00
_cell.angle_beta   90.00
_cell.angle_gamma   90.00
#
_symmetry.space_group_name_H-M   'P 1'
#
loop_
_entity.id
_entity.type
_entity.pdbx_description
1 polymer ?
#
loop_
_entity_poly.entity_id
_entity_poly.type
_entity_poly.pdbx_seq_one_letter_code
_entity_poly.pdbx_strand_id
1 'polypeptide(L)'
;MKKHGIFIGVAAGLTMAWIGSASADVLNAVTRTIPITGAGLAVFVQLTDGGATSVAFVTTVANQRVVVTYNAECRVTALDHVTWLNTDILVDGIVAPPSTSDNALCTSNNNVSGGNWVSATTTVVRIVPFAGVHTVSVRATLVGFAAGESWRLDDSALVIER
;
A
#
# COMPACT_ATOMS: atom_id res chain seq x y z
N MET A 1 -27.86 -40.93 -64.14
CA MET A 1 -26.78 -40.07 -63.62
C MET A 1 -27.10 -39.67 -62.19
N LYS A 2 -26.49 -40.27 -61.14
CA LYS A 2 -26.71 -39.91 -59.75
C LYS A 2 -25.55 -39.02 -59.30
N LYS A 3 -25.87 -37.75 -58.90
CA LYS A 3 -24.91 -36.82 -58.34
C LYS A 3 -24.77 -37.08 -56.83
N HIS A 4 -23.58 -37.43 -56.40
CA HIS A 4 -23.22 -37.56 -54.96
C HIS A 4 -22.72 -36.20 -54.49
N GLY A 5 -23.44 -35.60 -53.55
CA GLY A 5 -23.00 -34.40 -52.85
C GLY A 5 -22.11 -34.80 -51.68
N ILE A 6 -20.91 -34.23 -51.62
CA ILE A 6 -19.98 -34.38 -50.49
C ILE A 6 -20.28 -33.27 -49.50
N PHE A 7 -20.71 -33.62 -48.29
CA PHE A 7 -20.82 -32.68 -47.16
C PHE A 7 -19.46 -32.62 -46.45
N ILE A 8 -18.80 -31.47 -46.49
CA ILE A 8 -17.61 -31.19 -45.68
C ILE A 8 -18.10 -30.57 -44.39
N GLY A 9 -18.08 -31.32 -43.29
CA GLY A 9 -18.36 -30.83 -41.98
C GLY A 9 -17.13 -30.08 -41.43
N VAL A 10 -17.29 -28.77 -41.21
CA VAL A 10 -16.30 -27.96 -40.48
C VAL A 10 -16.54 -28.13 -38.98
N ALA A 11 -15.65 -28.88 -38.33
CA ALA A 11 -15.63 -28.97 -36.88
C ALA A 11 -14.97 -27.68 -36.31
N ALA A 12 -15.78 -26.78 -35.79
CA ALA A 12 -15.28 -25.63 -35.03
C ALA A 12 -14.83 -26.11 -33.65
N GLY A 13 -13.52 -26.22 -33.45
CA GLY A 13 -12.93 -26.52 -32.16
C GLY A 13 -13.05 -25.30 -31.24
N LEU A 14 -13.89 -25.40 -30.22
CA LEU A 14 -13.90 -24.42 -29.10
C LEU A 14 -12.65 -24.69 -28.24
N THR A 15 -11.63 -23.87 -28.38
CA THR A 15 -10.54 -23.79 -27.39
C THR A 15 -11.06 -23.02 -26.18
N MET A 16 -11.43 -23.73 -25.11
CA MET A 16 -11.65 -23.12 -23.81
C MET A 16 -10.30 -22.61 -23.28
N ALA A 17 -10.09 -21.30 -23.34
CA ALA A 17 -9.02 -20.65 -22.62
C ALA A 17 -9.32 -20.79 -21.12
N TRP A 18 -8.49 -21.55 -20.43
CA TRP A 18 -8.50 -21.59 -18.96
C TRP A 18 -8.05 -20.21 -18.47
N ILE A 19 -8.99 -19.40 -18.04
CA ILE A 19 -8.69 -18.16 -17.30
C ILE A 19 -8.29 -18.64 -15.90
N GLY A 20 -6.99 -18.90 -15.69
CA GLY A 20 -6.47 -19.14 -14.36
C GLY A 20 -6.80 -17.91 -13.50
N SER A 21 -7.51 -18.11 -12.40
CA SER A 21 -7.69 -17.06 -11.41
C SER A 21 -6.31 -16.69 -10.87
N ALA A 22 -5.84 -15.48 -11.17
CA ALA A 22 -4.67 -14.93 -10.51
C ALA A 22 -5.08 -14.67 -9.04
N SER A 23 -4.65 -15.51 -8.12
CA SER A 23 -4.74 -15.21 -6.70
C SER A 23 -3.49 -14.43 -6.32
N ALA A 24 -3.66 -13.31 -5.63
CA ALA A 24 -2.54 -12.62 -5.00
C ALA A 24 -2.04 -13.48 -3.84
N ASP A 25 -0.74 -13.78 -3.82
CA ASP A 25 -0.10 -14.46 -2.69
C ASP A 25 0.34 -13.41 -1.68
N VAL A 26 -0.16 -13.51 -0.45
CA VAL A 26 0.30 -12.68 0.67
C VAL A 26 1.69 -13.15 1.09
N LEU A 27 2.68 -12.28 0.95
CA LEU A 27 4.07 -12.53 1.34
C LEU A 27 4.31 -12.23 2.82
N ASN A 28 3.65 -11.21 3.35
CA ASN A 28 3.59 -10.88 4.77
C ASN A 28 2.42 -9.94 5.06
N ALA A 29 1.92 -9.97 6.29
CA ALA A 29 0.92 -9.03 6.79
C ALA A 29 1.17 -8.78 8.28
N VAL A 30 1.08 -7.52 8.69
CA VAL A 30 1.19 -7.11 10.09
C VAL A 30 0.12 -6.09 10.44
N THR A 31 -0.26 -6.06 11.69
CA THR A 31 -1.22 -5.10 12.24
C THR A 31 -0.63 -4.42 13.47
N ARG A 32 -1.14 -3.25 13.75
CA ARG A 32 -0.84 -2.49 14.95
C ARG A 32 -2.13 -1.88 15.49
N THR A 33 -2.35 -2.02 16.79
CA THR A 33 -3.53 -1.51 17.51
C THR A 33 -3.16 -0.42 18.52
N ILE A 34 -1.87 -0.22 18.80
CA ILE A 34 -1.39 0.83 19.71
C ILE A 34 -1.21 2.13 18.93
N PRO A 35 -1.87 3.25 19.33
CA PRO A 35 -1.75 4.52 18.62
C PRO A 35 -0.31 5.06 18.61
N ILE A 36 0.04 5.75 17.53
CA ILE A 36 1.26 6.53 17.41
C ILE A 36 0.93 7.98 17.09
N THR A 37 1.72 8.88 17.66
CA THR A 37 1.59 10.32 17.43
C THR A 37 2.94 10.88 17.01
N GLY A 38 2.92 11.84 16.10
CA GLY A 38 4.10 12.55 15.68
C GLY A 38 3.79 14.02 15.36
N ALA A 39 4.85 14.80 15.20
CA ALA A 39 4.77 16.21 14.84
C ALA A 39 5.90 16.55 13.87
N GLY A 40 5.60 17.28 12.82
CA GLY A 40 6.55 17.91 11.92
C GLY A 40 7.36 16.93 11.06
N LEU A 41 8.60 16.71 11.44
CA LEU A 41 9.59 16.00 10.62
C LEU A 41 9.22 14.54 10.31
N ALA A 42 9.78 14.04 9.20
CA ALA A 42 9.61 12.66 8.76
C ALA A 42 10.05 11.65 9.81
N VAL A 43 9.19 10.70 10.15
CA VAL A 43 9.48 9.60 11.07
C VAL A 43 9.06 8.27 10.46
N PHE A 44 9.79 7.20 10.78
CA PHE A 44 9.35 5.85 10.44
C PHE A 44 8.22 5.40 11.38
N VAL A 45 7.12 4.97 10.79
CA VAL A 45 5.95 4.48 11.50
C VAL A 45 6.27 3.11 12.12
N GLN A 46 5.86 2.91 13.38
CA GLN A 46 5.89 1.57 13.97
C GLN A 46 4.76 0.74 13.36
N LEU A 47 5.09 -0.41 12.78
CA LEU A 47 4.18 -1.27 12.01
C LEU A 47 3.59 -2.41 12.84
N THR A 48 4.12 -2.64 14.05
CA THR A 48 3.65 -3.68 14.98
C THR A 48 3.55 -3.12 16.38
N ASP A 49 2.76 -3.75 17.22
CA ASP A 49 2.66 -3.39 18.65
C ASP A 49 3.98 -3.56 19.41
N GLY A 50 4.89 -4.39 18.89
CA GLY A 50 6.27 -4.52 19.38
C GLY A 50 7.22 -3.41 18.97
N GLY A 51 6.73 -2.39 18.24
CA GLY A 51 7.51 -1.20 17.86
C GLY A 51 8.40 -1.36 16.62
N ALA A 52 8.28 -2.46 15.86
CA ALA A 52 9.05 -2.64 14.63
C ALA A 52 8.67 -1.57 13.58
N THR A 53 9.67 -0.89 13.03
CA THR A 53 9.51 0.14 11.98
C THR A 53 9.73 -0.40 10.56
N SER A 54 10.07 -1.68 10.44
CA SER A 54 10.20 -2.39 9.17
C SER A 54 9.71 -3.82 9.30
N VAL A 55 9.23 -4.37 8.18
CA VAL A 55 8.74 -5.75 8.07
C VAL A 55 9.47 -6.43 6.92
N ALA A 56 9.98 -7.63 7.16
CA ALA A 56 10.66 -8.42 6.13
C ALA A 56 9.66 -9.26 5.32
N PHE A 57 9.97 -9.48 4.04
CA PHE A 57 9.29 -10.45 3.17
C PHE A 57 10.31 -11.15 2.27
N VAL A 58 9.92 -12.25 1.64
CA VAL A 58 10.82 -13.04 0.79
C VAL A 58 10.25 -13.16 -0.61
N THR A 59 11.10 -12.91 -1.62
CA THR A 59 10.80 -13.22 -3.02
C THR A 59 11.64 -14.40 -3.48
N THR A 60 11.06 -15.24 -4.33
CA THR A 60 11.72 -16.47 -4.84
C THR A 60 12.31 -16.30 -6.23
N VAL A 61 11.95 -15.22 -6.92
CA VAL A 61 12.42 -14.90 -8.28
C VAL A 61 12.88 -13.45 -8.37
N ALA A 62 13.83 -13.19 -9.25
CA ALA A 62 14.26 -11.84 -9.57
C ALA A 62 13.16 -11.08 -10.36
N ASN A 63 13.19 -9.75 -10.29
CA ASN A 63 12.21 -8.87 -10.93
C ASN A 63 10.76 -9.14 -10.53
N GLN A 64 10.57 -9.62 -9.30
CA GLN A 64 9.25 -9.87 -8.72
C GLN A 64 8.52 -8.54 -8.53
N ARG A 65 7.30 -8.44 -9.07
CA ARG A 65 6.38 -7.36 -8.71
C ARG A 65 5.82 -7.64 -7.32
N VAL A 66 5.85 -6.63 -6.47
CA VAL A 66 5.19 -6.64 -5.16
C VAL A 66 4.24 -5.45 -5.06
N VAL A 67 3.11 -5.68 -4.44
CA VAL A 67 2.12 -4.67 -4.08
C VAL A 67 2.17 -4.53 -2.56
N VAL A 68 2.29 -3.30 -2.08
CA VAL A 68 2.28 -3.03 -0.65
C VAL A 68 1.13 -2.08 -0.35
N THR A 69 0.25 -2.49 0.53
CA THR A 69 -0.89 -1.70 0.99
C THR A 69 -0.73 -1.39 2.47
N TYR A 70 -0.75 -0.12 2.80
CA TYR A 70 -0.81 0.37 4.17
C TYR A 70 -2.13 1.08 4.41
N ASN A 71 -2.88 0.62 5.40
CA ASN A 71 -4.12 1.21 5.87
C ASN A 71 -3.94 1.67 7.31
N ALA A 72 -4.51 2.82 7.68
CA ALA A 72 -4.57 3.26 9.07
C ALA A 72 -5.77 4.16 9.32
N GLU A 73 -6.26 4.16 10.55
CA GLU A 73 -7.05 5.28 11.05
C GLU A 73 -6.11 6.46 11.30
N CYS A 74 -6.46 7.59 10.72
CA CYS A 74 -5.59 8.76 10.66
C CYS A 74 -6.31 10.02 11.11
N ARG A 75 -5.58 10.87 11.84
CA ARG A 75 -6.03 12.21 12.24
C ARG A 75 -4.89 13.20 12.20
N VAL A 76 -5.12 14.39 11.62
CA VAL A 76 -4.23 15.54 11.70
C VAL A 76 -4.89 16.60 12.55
N THR A 77 -4.16 17.11 13.54
CA THR A 77 -4.56 18.22 14.40
C THR A 77 -3.80 19.46 13.96
N ALA A 78 -4.49 20.37 13.29
CA ALA A 78 -3.93 21.61 12.76
C ALA A 78 -4.98 22.71 12.72
N LEU A 79 -4.51 23.97 12.77
CA LEU A 79 -5.36 25.16 12.75
C LEU A 79 -5.85 25.57 11.36
N ASP A 80 -5.33 24.91 10.33
CA ASP A 80 -5.60 25.30 8.95
C ASP A 80 -6.00 24.08 8.08
N HIS A 81 -6.38 24.36 6.82
CA HIS A 81 -6.75 23.35 5.83
C HIS A 81 -5.60 22.87 4.96
N VAL A 82 -4.39 23.38 5.18
CA VAL A 82 -3.25 23.14 4.30
C VAL A 82 -2.29 22.10 4.84
N THR A 83 -2.50 21.65 6.08
CA THR A 83 -1.68 20.63 6.73
C THR A 83 -2.24 19.23 6.44
N TRP A 84 -1.38 18.33 5.98
CA TRP A 84 -1.74 16.93 5.74
C TRP A 84 -0.62 16.00 6.17
N LEU A 85 -0.99 14.76 6.46
CA LEU A 85 -0.05 13.68 6.71
C LEU A 85 0.27 12.97 5.40
N ASN A 86 1.51 13.11 4.93
CA ASN A 86 2.06 12.33 3.83
C ASN A 86 2.58 10.99 4.35
N THR A 87 2.34 9.89 3.61
CA THR A 87 2.92 8.59 3.90
C THR A 87 3.64 8.05 2.68
N ASP A 88 4.95 7.78 2.84
CA ASP A 88 5.76 7.09 1.85
C ASP A 88 5.96 5.64 2.27
N ILE A 89 5.70 4.71 1.37
CA ILE A 89 6.06 3.29 1.55
C ILE A 89 7.41 3.06 0.87
N LEU A 90 8.37 2.55 1.63
CA LEU A 90 9.72 2.25 1.14
C LEU A 90 9.91 0.73 1.07
N VAL A 91 10.43 0.27 -0.05
CA VAL A 91 10.89 -1.11 -0.24
C VAL A 91 12.40 -1.08 -0.36
N ASP A 92 13.11 -1.78 0.53
CA ASP A 92 14.58 -1.77 0.65
C ASP A 92 15.15 -0.34 0.78
N GLY A 93 14.47 0.51 1.54
CA GLY A 93 14.85 1.90 1.76
C GLY A 93 14.58 2.84 0.59
N ILE A 94 14.02 2.34 -0.53
CA ILE A 94 13.68 3.15 -1.72
C ILE A 94 12.19 3.37 -1.75
N VAL A 95 11.78 4.63 -1.87
CA VAL A 95 10.38 5.02 -1.98
C VAL A 95 9.76 4.38 -3.22
N ALA A 96 8.65 3.67 -3.03
CA ALA A 96 7.95 2.96 -4.09
C ALA A 96 6.90 3.86 -4.77
N PRO A 97 6.75 3.78 -6.11
CA PRO A 97 5.72 4.52 -6.81
C PRO A 97 4.28 3.99 -6.53
N PRO A 98 3.24 4.83 -6.62
CA PRO A 98 3.34 6.26 -6.86
C PRO A 98 3.70 6.99 -5.56
N SER A 99 4.92 7.44 -5.43
CA SER A 99 5.32 8.24 -4.29
C SER A 99 5.67 9.61 -4.79
N THR A 100 4.83 10.54 -4.44
CA THR A 100 5.04 11.97 -4.64
C THR A 100 4.80 12.63 -3.30
N SER A 101 5.27 13.85 -3.13
CA SER A 101 5.01 14.66 -1.92
C SER A 101 3.50 14.89 -1.65
N ASP A 102 2.64 14.42 -2.53
CA ASP A 102 1.20 14.65 -2.52
C ASP A 102 0.39 13.40 -2.10
N ASN A 103 1.03 12.36 -1.58
CA ASN A 103 0.35 11.16 -1.06
C ASN A 103 -0.24 11.44 0.33
N ALA A 104 -1.20 12.34 0.39
CA ALA A 104 -1.90 12.63 1.63
C ALA A 104 -2.69 11.41 2.10
N LEU A 105 -2.29 10.82 3.24
CA LEU A 105 -3.09 9.81 3.90
C LEU A 105 -4.34 10.44 4.52
N CYS A 106 -4.16 11.56 5.24
CA CYS A 106 -5.26 12.37 5.75
C CYS A 106 -4.86 13.84 5.85
N THR A 107 -5.86 14.70 5.91
CA THR A 107 -5.69 16.16 5.98
C THR A 107 -6.29 16.73 7.26
N SER A 108 -5.85 17.90 7.64
CA SER A 108 -6.50 18.68 8.71
C SER A 108 -7.91 19.10 8.25
N ASN A 109 -8.81 19.19 9.21
CA ASN A 109 -10.18 19.65 8.98
C ASN A 109 -10.53 20.91 9.79
N ASN A 110 -9.56 21.77 10.09
CA ASN A 110 -9.67 22.97 10.93
C ASN A 110 -10.12 22.71 12.38
N ASN A 111 -9.92 21.52 12.89
CA ASN A 111 -10.34 21.20 14.24
C ASN A 111 -9.14 20.98 15.15
N VAL A 112 -8.79 21.99 15.91
CA VAL A 112 -7.72 21.94 16.92
C VAL A 112 -8.00 21.03 18.09
N SER A 113 -9.26 20.75 18.37
CA SER A 113 -9.64 19.97 19.56
C SER A 113 -9.84 18.47 19.29
N GLY A 114 -9.49 18.01 18.12
CA GLY A 114 -9.57 16.62 17.75
C GLY A 114 -10.34 16.40 16.46
N GLY A 115 -9.66 16.61 15.35
CA GLY A 115 -10.18 16.32 14.01
C GLY A 115 -10.82 14.95 13.89
N ASN A 116 -11.67 14.78 12.89
CA ASN A 116 -12.31 13.50 12.63
C ASN A 116 -11.26 12.45 12.25
N TRP A 117 -11.41 11.28 12.80
CA TRP A 117 -10.70 10.10 12.35
C TRP A 117 -11.19 9.72 10.95
N VAL A 118 -10.27 9.37 10.10
CA VAL A 118 -10.55 8.81 8.77
C VAL A 118 -9.75 7.52 8.62
N SER A 119 -10.39 6.49 8.10
CA SER A 119 -9.68 5.30 7.63
C SER A 119 -9.17 5.58 6.23
N ALA A 120 -7.87 5.47 6.02
CA ALA A 120 -7.22 5.81 4.77
C ALA A 120 -6.18 4.76 4.37
N THR A 121 -5.95 4.66 3.06
CA THR A 121 -5.10 3.62 2.48
C THR A 121 -4.14 4.21 1.47
N THR A 122 -2.88 3.82 1.56
CA THR A 122 -1.87 4.03 0.52
C THR A 122 -1.45 2.70 -0.05
N THR A 123 -1.46 2.57 -1.38
CA THR A 123 -1.00 1.37 -2.09
C THR A 123 0.10 1.74 -3.08
N VAL A 124 1.17 0.99 -3.06
CA VAL A 124 2.32 1.16 -3.97
C VAL A 124 2.66 -0.14 -4.67
N VAL A 125 3.34 -0.02 -5.81
CA VAL A 125 3.85 -1.16 -6.58
C VAL A 125 5.35 -1.01 -6.77
N ARG A 126 6.10 -2.06 -6.48
CA ARG A 126 7.55 -2.10 -6.68
C ARG A 126 7.96 -3.38 -7.40
N ILE A 127 8.92 -3.27 -8.32
CA ILE A 127 9.66 -4.43 -8.84
C ILE A 127 10.93 -4.58 -8.02
N VAL A 128 11.09 -5.71 -7.34
CA VAL A 128 12.31 -6.03 -6.59
C VAL A 128 13.27 -6.79 -7.51
N PRO A 129 14.52 -6.30 -7.68
CA PRO A 129 15.40 -6.79 -8.75
C PRO A 129 15.99 -8.17 -8.49
N PHE A 130 16.06 -8.61 -7.22
CA PHE A 130 16.70 -9.87 -6.82
C PHE A 130 15.72 -10.75 -6.06
N ALA A 131 15.94 -12.07 -6.11
CA ALA A 131 15.31 -13.00 -5.19
C ALA A 131 16.00 -12.90 -3.82
N GLY A 132 15.25 -13.05 -2.74
CA GLY A 132 15.80 -13.02 -1.38
C GLY A 132 14.92 -12.29 -0.40
N VAL A 133 15.53 -11.89 0.72
CA VAL A 133 14.86 -11.12 1.78
C VAL A 133 14.86 -9.64 1.42
N HIS A 134 13.70 -9.03 1.54
CA HIS A 134 13.45 -7.60 1.33
C HIS A 134 12.78 -7.02 2.56
N THR A 135 12.77 -5.69 2.66
CA THR A 135 12.13 -4.98 3.77
C THR A 135 11.13 -3.93 3.27
N VAL A 136 10.06 -3.75 4.02
CA VAL A 136 9.12 -2.63 3.85
C VAL A 136 9.12 -1.78 5.10
N SER A 137 9.13 -0.47 4.92
CA SER A 137 8.90 0.51 5.97
C SER A 137 7.93 1.58 5.48
N VAL A 138 7.25 2.24 6.41
CA VAL A 138 6.36 3.38 6.14
C VAL A 138 6.95 4.60 6.82
N ARG A 139 7.06 5.69 6.09
CA ARG A 139 7.53 6.99 6.59
C ARG A 139 6.37 7.97 6.57
N ALA A 140 6.08 8.58 7.71
CA ALA A 140 5.07 9.62 7.86
C ALA A 140 5.73 10.99 7.97
N THR A 141 5.19 11.98 7.28
CA THR A 141 5.68 13.37 7.27
C THR A 141 4.49 14.33 7.31
N LEU A 142 4.46 15.22 8.28
CA LEU A 142 3.47 16.29 8.29
C LEU A 142 3.93 17.39 7.32
N VAL A 143 3.10 17.73 6.34
CA VAL A 143 3.41 18.71 5.30
C VAL A 143 2.58 19.95 5.48
N GLY A 144 3.17 21.13 5.27
CA GLY A 144 2.51 22.43 5.44
C GLY A 144 2.25 22.81 6.91
N PHE A 145 2.90 22.14 7.87
CA PHE A 145 2.64 22.27 9.29
C PHE A 145 3.20 23.55 9.91
N ALA A 146 2.53 24.01 10.97
CA ALA A 146 2.99 25.04 11.89
C ALA A 146 3.38 24.43 13.26
N ALA A 147 4.01 25.25 14.10
CA ALA A 147 4.39 24.82 15.44
C ALA A 147 3.15 24.44 16.28
N GLY A 148 3.21 23.28 16.93
CA GLY A 148 2.12 22.76 17.77
C GLY A 148 1.15 21.85 17.04
N GLU A 149 1.27 21.68 15.73
CA GLU A 149 0.48 20.74 14.96
C GLU A 149 1.02 19.31 15.05
N SER A 150 0.14 18.35 14.93
CA SER A 150 0.48 16.93 15.12
C SER A 150 -0.42 16.02 14.29
N TRP A 151 0.04 14.78 14.13
CA TRP A 151 -0.74 13.71 13.56
C TRP A 151 -0.83 12.51 14.51
N ARG A 152 -1.84 11.70 14.32
CA ARG A 152 -2.02 10.45 15.02
C ARG A 152 -2.48 9.37 14.03
N LEU A 153 -1.88 8.19 14.15
CA LEU A 153 -2.31 6.96 13.49
C LEU A 153 -2.77 5.97 14.54
N ASP A 154 -3.86 5.26 14.24
CA ASP A 154 -4.41 4.20 15.06
C ASP A 154 -4.83 3.03 14.17
N ASP A 155 -5.03 1.84 14.73
CA ASP A 155 -5.52 0.63 14.05
C ASP A 155 -5.01 0.50 12.61
N SER A 156 -3.72 0.22 12.47
CA SER A 156 -3.09 0.12 11.16
C SER A 156 -2.80 -1.31 10.73
N ALA A 157 -2.79 -1.53 9.42
CA ALA A 157 -2.41 -2.78 8.78
C ALA A 157 -1.47 -2.52 7.60
N LEU A 158 -0.47 -3.37 7.45
CA LEU A 158 0.40 -3.44 6.29
C LEU A 158 0.27 -4.83 5.67
N VAL A 159 -0.02 -4.90 4.37
CA VAL A 159 -0.10 -6.14 3.60
C VAL A 159 0.87 -6.06 2.43
N ILE A 160 1.63 -7.13 2.21
CA ILE A 160 2.59 -7.29 1.12
C ILE A 160 2.16 -8.48 0.29
N GLU A 161 1.91 -8.25 -1.01
CA GLU A 161 1.39 -9.24 -1.94
C GLU A 161 2.24 -9.32 -3.22
N ARG A 162 2.09 -10.43 -3.96
CA ARG A 162 2.68 -10.63 -5.29
C ARG A 162 1.66 -11.14 -6.31
#